data_9aea3bbb4ed72fed44753db132238fa1
#
_entry.id   9aea3bbb4ed72fed44753db132238fa1
#
_cell.length_a   1.000
_cell.length_b   1.000
_cell.length_c   1.000
_cell.angle_alpha   90.00
_cell.angle_beta   90.00
_cell.angle_gamma   90.00
#
_symmetry.space_group_name_H-M   'P 1'
#
loop_
_entity.id
_entity.type
_entity.pdbx_description
1 polymer ?
#
loop_
_entity_poly.entity_id
_entity_poly.type
_entity_poly.pdbx_seq_one_letter_code
_entity_poly.pdbx_strand_id
1 'polypeptide(L)'
;YRINYTPRVFSANEAPSDITIFLHHEMAQTPIYPSKLFFFCQRAADEGGATPICRSDVLWKRLYERHPDFAEACRVRGLKYSNVMPAEADESSGMGRSWQSTFSVDTREAAEARLAKLSYSWEWHPNGDLRATTPVLPAVRDLGNGRASFFNQLIAAFNWKDTRNDPARAIMFGDGTLLNPADVGVASAIADEVTFDIPWQAGDLALVDNYVAMHGRRTFKGTRRVLASLVADH
;
A
#
# COMPACT_ATOMS: atom_id res chain seq x y z
N TYR A 1 -3.12 6.65 9.17
CA TYR A 1 -2.69 7.31 10.40
C TYR A 1 -1.80 6.36 11.20
N ARG A 2 -0.71 6.87 11.79
CA ARG A 2 0.25 6.14 12.63
C ARG A 2 0.65 7.01 13.82
N ILE A 3 0.81 6.38 14.97
CA ILE A 3 1.33 7.02 16.19
C ILE A 3 2.82 6.71 16.28
N ASN A 4 3.66 7.74 16.34
CA ASN A 4 5.10 7.57 16.52
C ASN A 4 5.41 7.43 18.01
N TYR A 5 6.02 6.32 18.40
CA TYR A 5 6.54 6.09 19.77
C TYR A 5 8.00 6.52 19.90
N THR A 6 8.77 6.33 18.84
CA THR A 6 10.15 6.78 18.71
C THR A 6 10.36 7.22 17.25
N PRO A 7 11.51 7.82 16.88
CA PRO A 7 11.81 8.14 15.48
C PRO A 7 11.78 6.93 14.52
N ARG A 8 11.88 5.71 15.05
CA ARG A 8 11.97 4.48 14.25
C ARG A 8 10.86 3.46 14.54
N VAL A 9 10.05 3.68 15.58
CA VAL A 9 8.98 2.74 15.97
C VAL A 9 7.66 3.48 16.05
N PHE A 10 6.67 2.97 15.37
CA PHE A 10 5.32 3.55 15.28
C PHE A 10 4.27 2.46 15.31
N SER A 11 3.00 2.84 15.48
CA SER A 11 1.90 1.90 15.34
C SER A 11 1.81 1.40 13.90
N ALA A 12 1.55 0.11 13.72
CA ALA A 12 1.47 -0.49 12.38
C ALA A 12 0.34 0.15 11.57
N ASN A 13 -0.82 0.34 12.17
CA ASN A 13 -1.98 1.01 11.55
C ASN A 13 -3.02 1.38 12.61
N GLU A 14 -3.58 2.59 12.53
CA GLU A 14 -4.63 3.11 13.41
C GLU A 14 -6.01 3.18 12.74
N ALA A 15 -6.21 2.55 11.59
CA ALA A 15 -7.54 2.47 10.98
C ALA A 15 -8.51 1.72 11.91
N PRO A 16 -9.82 2.06 11.88
CA PRO A 16 -10.84 1.40 12.69
C PRO A 16 -10.76 -0.13 12.63
N SER A 17 -11.20 -0.78 13.70
CA SER A 17 -11.05 -2.24 13.87
C SER A 17 -11.87 -3.05 12.88
N ASP A 18 -12.96 -2.51 12.38
CA ASP A 18 -13.87 -3.09 11.38
C ASP A 18 -13.43 -2.87 9.93
N ILE A 19 -12.34 -2.12 9.72
CA ILE A 19 -11.77 -1.88 8.38
C ILE A 19 -10.68 -2.91 8.10
N THR A 20 -10.83 -3.67 7.02
CA THR A 20 -9.78 -4.52 6.46
C THR A 20 -8.71 -3.66 5.79
N ILE A 21 -7.43 -3.90 6.10
CA ILE A 21 -6.32 -3.39 5.30
C ILE A 21 -5.95 -4.46 4.28
N PHE A 22 -6.19 -4.15 3.01
CA PHE A 22 -5.95 -5.08 1.91
C PHE A 22 -4.45 -5.33 1.70
N LEU A 23 -4.14 -6.45 1.06
CA LEU A 23 -2.77 -6.87 0.74
C LEU A 23 -2.04 -5.80 -0.09
N HIS A 24 -0.86 -5.43 0.37
CA HIS A 24 0.00 -4.44 -0.27
C HIS A 24 1.47 -4.64 0.10
N HIS A 25 2.35 -4.21 -0.76
CA HIS A 25 3.74 -3.95 -0.38
C HIS A 25 3.83 -2.56 0.27
N GLU A 26 4.57 -2.44 1.35
CA GLU A 26 4.71 -1.16 2.06
C GLU A 26 5.29 -0.09 1.14
N MET A 27 4.56 1.02 0.98
CA MET A 27 4.92 2.19 0.20
C MET A 27 5.18 1.94 -1.30
N ALA A 28 4.76 0.80 -1.85
CA ALA A 28 4.97 0.50 -3.28
C ALA A 28 4.19 1.41 -4.24
N GLN A 29 3.28 2.24 -3.71
CA GLN A 29 2.62 3.32 -4.46
C GLN A 29 3.46 4.60 -4.52
N THR A 30 4.70 4.57 -4.08
CA THR A 30 5.65 5.70 -4.13
C THR A 30 6.98 5.26 -4.74
N PRO A 31 7.80 6.18 -5.24
CA PRO A 31 9.13 5.84 -5.76
C PRO A 31 10.14 5.40 -4.69
N ILE A 32 9.84 5.64 -3.41
CA ILE A 32 10.73 5.36 -2.28
C ILE A 32 10.00 4.46 -1.29
N TYR A 33 10.54 3.30 -1.01
CA TYR A 33 9.93 2.29 -0.15
C TYR A 33 10.99 1.53 0.67
N PRO A 34 10.61 0.95 1.82
CA PRO A 34 11.52 0.15 2.64
C PRO A 34 11.77 -1.22 2.02
N SER A 35 12.93 -1.79 2.31
CA SER A 35 13.26 -3.17 1.95
C SER A 35 12.65 -4.18 2.91
N LYS A 36 12.56 -3.84 4.19
CA LYS A 36 12.09 -4.74 5.25
C LYS A 36 11.19 -4.03 6.24
N LEU A 37 10.31 -4.81 6.87
CA LEU A 37 9.39 -4.39 7.91
C LEU A 37 9.59 -5.28 9.12
N PHE A 38 9.68 -4.67 10.30
CA PHE A 38 9.52 -5.37 11.56
C PHE A 38 8.14 -5.08 12.11
N PHE A 39 7.45 -6.14 12.56
CA PHE A 39 6.21 -6.03 13.32
C PHE A 39 6.41 -6.67 14.68
N PHE A 40 6.02 -5.97 15.74
CA PHE A 40 6.04 -6.48 17.10
C PHE A 40 4.66 -6.41 17.72
N CYS A 41 4.14 -7.53 18.18
CA CYS A 41 2.85 -7.59 18.84
C CYS A 41 3.00 -7.23 20.32
N GLN A 42 2.64 -6.02 20.69
CA GLN A 42 2.60 -5.61 22.11
C GLN A 42 1.32 -6.10 22.79
N ARG A 43 0.19 -6.12 22.06
CA ARG A 43 -1.09 -6.65 22.52
C ARG A 43 -1.86 -7.23 21.34
N ALA A 44 -2.21 -8.50 21.47
CA ALA A 44 -3.10 -9.15 20.50
C ALA A 44 -4.54 -8.70 20.73
N ALA A 45 -5.35 -8.69 19.65
CA ALA A 45 -6.77 -8.46 19.72
C ALA A 45 -7.48 -9.58 20.51
N ASP A 46 -8.67 -9.29 21.04
CA ASP A 46 -9.47 -10.29 21.73
C ASP A 46 -10.05 -11.32 20.73
N GLU A 47 -10.40 -10.88 19.50
CA GLU A 47 -10.81 -11.71 18.38
C GLU A 47 -10.25 -11.14 17.07
N GLY A 48 -9.78 -11.99 16.15
CA GLY A 48 -9.30 -11.61 14.83
C GLY A 48 -7.97 -10.87 14.86
N GLY A 49 -7.79 -9.87 13.99
CA GLY A 49 -6.63 -8.98 13.96
C GLY A 49 -5.34 -9.62 13.47
N ALA A 50 -5.40 -10.76 12.83
CA ALA A 50 -4.24 -11.38 12.17
C ALA A 50 -3.65 -10.45 11.11
N THR A 51 -2.37 -10.61 10.83
CA THR A 51 -1.71 -10.01 9.68
C THR A 51 -1.62 -11.04 8.56
N PRO A 52 -2.41 -10.91 7.48
CA PRO A 52 -2.26 -11.74 6.30
C PRO A 52 -0.93 -11.44 5.62
N ILE A 53 -0.23 -12.50 5.21
CA ILE A 53 1.02 -12.44 4.45
C ILE A 53 0.81 -13.19 3.13
N CYS A 54 1.10 -12.52 2.02
CA CYS A 54 1.04 -13.10 0.69
C CYS A 54 2.42 -13.08 0.04
N ARG A 55 2.93 -14.23 -0.35
CA ARG A 55 4.15 -14.37 -1.16
C ARG A 55 3.91 -13.83 -2.57
N SER A 56 4.30 -12.61 -2.83
CA SER A 56 4.04 -11.93 -4.12
C SER A 56 4.88 -12.48 -5.29
N ASP A 57 5.95 -13.20 -5.02
CA ASP A 57 6.68 -13.95 -6.04
C ASP A 57 5.90 -15.19 -6.49
N VAL A 58 5.24 -15.89 -5.56
CA VAL A 58 4.34 -17.00 -5.88
C VAL A 58 3.08 -16.50 -6.60
N LEU A 59 2.50 -15.39 -6.10
CA LEU A 59 1.39 -14.71 -6.76
C LEU A 59 1.74 -14.35 -8.20
N TRP A 60 2.90 -13.73 -8.44
CA TRP A 60 3.35 -13.35 -9.78
C TRP A 60 3.43 -14.55 -10.73
N LYS A 61 4.07 -15.64 -10.27
CA LYS A 61 4.17 -16.86 -11.06
C LYS A 61 2.80 -17.40 -11.47
N ARG A 62 1.87 -17.53 -10.50
CA ARG A 62 0.53 -18.05 -10.76
C ARG A 62 -0.31 -17.10 -11.62
N LEU A 63 -0.16 -15.79 -11.44
CA LEU A 63 -0.85 -14.80 -12.25
C LEU A 63 -0.38 -14.88 -13.71
N TYR A 64 0.92 -15.00 -13.94
CA TYR A 64 1.48 -15.14 -15.27
C TYR A 64 1.05 -16.45 -15.96
N GLU A 65 0.93 -17.53 -15.20
CA GLU A 65 0.46 -18.84 -15.72
C GLU A 65 -1.04 -18.84 -16.06
N ARG A 66 -1.87 -18.18 -15.24
CA ARG A 66 -3.34 -18.26 -15.35
C ARG A 66 -3.97 -17.09 -16.09
N HIS A 67 -3.30 -15.94 -16.11
CA HIS A 67 -3.81 -14.71 -16.72
C HIS A 67 -2.66 -13.91 -17.37
N PRO A 68 -2.00 -14.51 -18.39
CA PRO A 68 -0.76 -13.98 -18.95
C PRO A 68 -0.90 -12.58 -19.57
N ASP A 69 -2.01 -12.28 -20.23
CA ASP A 69 -2.22 -10.99 -20.89
C ASP A 69 -2.24 -9.83 -19.88
N PHE A 70 -2.94 -10.01 -18.77
CA PHE A 70 -2.97 -9.01 -17.70
C PHE A 70 -1.61 -8.90 -16.98
N ALA A 71 -0.98 -10.03 -16.67
CA ALA A 71 0.34 -10.05 -16.06
C ALA A 71 1.36 -9.31 -16.94
N GLU A 72 1.36 -9.58 -18.25
CA GLU A 72 2.25 -8.91 -19.20
C GLU A 72 1.93 -7.42 -19.33
N ALA A 73 0.65 -7.04 -19.36
CA ALA A 73 0.25 -5.64 -19.36
C ALA A 73 0.78 -4.90 -18.12
N CYS A 74 0.68 -5.49 -16.93
CA CYS A 74 1.25 -4.94 -15.70
C CYS A 74 2.78 -4.78 -15.80
N ARG A 75 3.46 -5.81 -16.31
CA ARG A 75 4.92 -5.82 -16.42
C ARG A 75 5.45 -4.75 -17.38
N VAL A 76 4.81 -4.61 -18.55
CA VAL A 76 5.30 -3.73 -19.63
C VAL A 76 4.86 -2.29 -19.40
N ARG A 77 3.60 -2.08 -19.00
CA ARG A 77 3.01 -0.74 -18.88
C ARG A 77 3.27 -0.09 -17.53
N GLY A 78 3.57 -0.87 -16.51
CA GLY A 78 3.66 -0.37 -15.13
C GLY A 78 2.33 0.20 -14.63
N LEU A 79 2.39 0.85 -13.48
CA LEU A 79 1.21 1.40 -12.80
C LEU A 79 1.44 2.86 -12.41
N LYS A 80 0.35 3.63 -12.35
CA LYS A 80 0.28 4.97 -11.75
C LYS A 80 -0.76 4.96 -10.65
N TYR A 81 -0.50 5.70 -9.59
CA TYR A 81 -1.40 5.88 -8.47
C TYR A 81 -1.80 7.35 -8.38
N SER A 82 -3.07 7.61 -8.19
CA SER A 82 -3.60 8.96 -8.01
C SER A 82 -4.40 9.03 -6.71
N ASN A 83 -4.06 10.00 -5.88
CA ASN A 83 -4.73 10.21 -4.60
C ASN A 83 -5.05 11.69 -4.40
N VAL A 84 -6.25 11.97 -3.90
CA VAL A 84 -6.64 13.30 -3.44
C VAL A 84 -6.45 13.36 -1.93
N MET A 85 -5.50 14.15 -1.51
CA MET A 85 -5.19 14.39 -0.10
C MET A 85 -5.88 15.66 0.37
N PRO A 86 -6.62 15.65 1.49
CA PRO A 86 -7.30 16.83 1.99
C PRO A 86 -6.32 17.91 2.45
N ALA A 87 -6.80 19.18 2.45
CA ALA A 87 -6.09 20.30 3.05
C ALA A 87 -5.98 20.17 4.57
N GLU A 88 -7.02 19.61 5.20
CA GLU A 88 -7.06 19.33 6.64
C GLU A 88 -7.25 17.82 6.84
N ALA A 89 -6.61 17.27 7.88
CA ALA A 89 -6.71 15.84 8.15
C ALA A 89 -8.16 15.43 8.44
N ASP A 90 -8.60 14.36 7.79
CA ASP A 90 -9.91 13.73 7.98
C ASP A 90 -9.74 12.38 8.67
N GLU A 91 -9.92 12.36 9.98
CA GLU A 91 -9.74 11.16 10.80
C GLU A 91 -10.83 10.08 10.57
N SER A 92 -11.92 10.44 9.90
CA SER A 92 -13.00 9.51 9.57
C SER A 92 -12.66 8.59 8.39
N SER A 93 -11.61 8.92 7.62
CA SER A 93 -11.15 8.18 6.45
C SER A 93 -9.77 7.56 6.65
N GLY A 94 -9.61 6.29 6.27
CA GLY A 94 -8.30 5.64 6.19
C GLY A 94 -7.33 6.33 5.23
N MET A 95 -7.81 7.18 4.34
CA MET A 95 -7.07 7.99 3.37
C MET A 95 -7.11 9.51 3.68
N GLY A 96 -7.57 9.89 4.85
CA GLY A 96 -7.78 11.28 5.25
C GLY A 96 -6.53 12.02 5.72
N ARG A 97 -5.33 11.51 5.47
CA ARG A 97 -4.09 12.20 5.82
C ARG A 97 -3.91 13.45 4.94
N SER A 98 -3.68 14.62 5.56
CA SER A 98 -3.47 15.84 4.81
C SER A 98 -2.20 15.81 3.95
N TRP A 99 -2.17 16.61 2.89
CA TRP A 99 -1.00 16.69 2.03
C TRP A 99 0.22 17.28 2.76
N GLN A 100 0.00 18.21 3.71
CA GLN A 100 1.08 18.75 4.55
C GLN A 100 1.75 17.63 5.35
N SER A 101 0.95 16.83 6.04
CA SER A 101 1.46 15.69 6.82
C SER A 101 2.09 14.62 5.94
N THR A 102 1.52 14.36 4.76
CA THR A 102 2.01 13.33 3.83
C THR A 102 3.39 13.67 3.30
N PHE A 103 3.61 14.92 2.91
CA PHE A 103 4.89 15.38 2.36
C PHE A 103 5.81 16.02 3.40
N SER A 104 5.37 16.15 4.65
CA SER A 104 6.12 16.83 5.73
C SER A 104 6.52 18.24 5.34
N VAL A 105 5.55 19.05 4.91
CA VAL A 105 5.69 20.44 4.44
C VAL A 105 4.55 21.30 4.96
N ASP A 106 4.78 22.61 5.02
CA ASP A 106 3.80 23.56 5.55
C ASP A 106 3.14 24.43 4.45
N THR A 107 3.75 24.51 3.26
CA THR A 107 3.28 25.38 2.18
C THR A 107 3.07 24.62 0.88
N ARG A 108 2.25 25.20 -0.03
CA ARG A 108 2.01 24.64 -1.38
C ARG A 108 3.29 24.59 -2.19
N GLU A 109 4.10 25.64 -2.15
CA GLU A 109 5.36 25.72 -2.88
C GLU A 109 6.34 24.62 -2.45
N ALA A 110 6.40 24.34 -1.14
CA ALA A 110 7.21 23.24 -0.61
C ALA A 110 6.67 21.86 -1.03
N ALA A 111 5.32 21.70 -1.07
CA ALA A 111 4.70 20.47 -1.56
C ALA A 111 5.00 20.26 -3.06
N GLU A 112 4.85 21.30 -3.87
CA GLU A 112 5.14 21.25 -5.32
C GLU A 112 6.61 20.95 -5.60
N ALA A 113 7.54 21.56 -4.86
CA ALA A 113 8.96 21.26 -4.97
C ALA A 113 9.26 19.78 -4.66
N ARG A 114 8.58 19.23 -3.64
CA ARG A 114 8.72 17.81 -3.27
C ARG A 114 8.13 16.90 -4.33
N LEU A 115 6.96 17.21 -4.84
CA LEU A 115 6.29 16.46 -5.91
C LEU A 115 7.12 16.48 -7.19
N ALA A 116 7.64 17.64 -7.60
CA ALA A 116 8.51 17.78 -8.76
C ALA A 116 9.79 16.93 -8.61
N LYS A 117 10.41 16.95 -7.42
CA LYS A 117 11.61 16.12 -7.13
C LYS A 117 11.33 14.62 -7.27
N LEU A 118 10.11 14.18 -6.97
CA LEU A 118 9.67 12.79 -7.08
C LEU A 118 9.02 12.47 -8.44
N SER A 119 9.01 13.42 -9.38
CA SER A 119 8.41 13.28 -10.72
C SER A 119 6.91 13.03 -10.71
N TYR A 120 6.20 13.50 -9.70
CA TYR A 120 4.74 13.48 -9.67
C TYR A 120 4.16 14.57 -10.58
N SER A 121 2.95 14.32 -11.08
CA SER A 121 2.03 15.37 -11.54
C SER A 121 1.02 15.68 -10.46
N TRP A 122 0.49 16.93 -10.44
CA TRP A 122 -0.45 17.34 -9.40
C TRP A 122 -1.47 18.37 -9.89
N GLU A 123 -2.56 18.46 -9.14
CA GLU A 123 -3.65 19.40 -9.36
C GLU A 123 -4.17 19.88 -8.00
N TRP A 124 -4.26 21.19 -7.82
CA TRP A 124 -4.90 21.78 -6.66
C TRP A 124 -6.40 21.96 -6.91
N HIS A 125 -7.20 21.46 -5.98
CA HIS A 125 -8.64 21.67 -6.00
C HIS A 125 -9.00 23.01 -5.37
N PRO A 126 -10.18 23.62 -5.72
CA PRO A 126 -10.59 24.91 -5.17
C PRO A 126 -10.72 24.96 -3.64
N ASN A 127 -11.03 23.81 -3.01
CA ASN A 127 -11.13 23.66 -1.56
C ASN A 127 -9.78 23.49 -0.85
N GLY A 128 -8.67 23.53 -1.60
CA GLY A 128 -7.33 23.37 -1.06
C GLY A 128 -6.81 21.94 -1.00
N ASP A 129 -7.60 20.94 -1.41
CA ASP A 129 -7.14 19.56 -1.54
C ASP A 129 -6.13 19.43 -2.67
N LEU A 130 -5.24 18.45 -2.54
CA LEU A 130 -4.19 18.17 -3.51
C LEU A 130 -4.38 16.78 -4.13
N ARG A 131 -4.64 16.74 -5.43
CA ARG A 131 -4.49 15.51 -6.22
C ARG A 131 -3.03 15.36 -6.60
N ALA A 132 -2.42 14.24 -6.25
CA ALA A 132 -1.08 13.87 -6.68
C ALA A 132 -1.12 12.54 -7.43
N THR A 133 -0.45 12.48 -8.59
CA THR A 133 -0.34 11.27 -9.41
C THR A 133 1.13 10.92 -9.58
N THR A 134 1.49 9.67 -9.31
CA THR A 134 2.87 9.20 -9.40
C THR A 134 3.38 9.21 -10.85
N PRO A 135 4.71 9.20 -11.06
CA PRO A 135 5.25 8.71 -12.32
C PRO A 135 4.84 7.25 -12.56
N VAL A 136 5.18 6.71 -13.71
CA VAL A 136 5.02 5.26 -13.96
C VAL A 136 5.95 4.50 -13.01
N LEU A 137 5.35 3.65 -12.18
CA LEU A 137 6.07 2.78 -11.26
C LEU A 137 6.04 1.34 -11.79
N PRO A 138 7.13 0.56 -11.69
CA PRO A 138 7.11 -0.85 -12.02
C PRO A 138 6.05 -1.60 -11.20
N ALA A 139 5.26 -2.45 -11.83
CA ALA A 139 4.32 -3.34 -11.13
C ALA A 139 4.98 -4.66 -10.70
N VAL A 140 6.13 -4.97 -11.27
CA VAL A 140 6.87 -6.22 -11.07
C VAL A 140 8.31 -5.88 -10.73
N ARG A 141 8.84 -6.51 -9.70
CA ARG A 141 10.23 -6.35 -9.27
C ARG A 141 11.03 -7.60 -9.60
N ASP A 142 12.17 -7.43 -10.27
CA ASP A 142 13.16 -8.48 -10.43
C ASP A 142 13.86 -8.73 -9.08
N LEU A 143 13.88 -10.00 -8.66
CA LEU A 143 14.52 -10.47 -7.44
C LEU A 143 15.89 -11.15 -7.73
N GLY A 144 16.30 -11.20 -8.98
CA GLY A 144 17.46 -11.95 -9.44
C GLY A 144 17.19 -13.45 -9.60
N ASN A 145 18.13 -14.13 -10.26
CA ASN A 145 18.08 -15.59 -10.49
C ASN A 145 16.78 -16.07 -11.19
N GLY A 146 16.22 -15.25 -12.10
CA GLY A 146 14.99 -15.57 -12.81
C GLY A 146 13.72 -15.48 -11.96
N ARG A 147 13.80 -14.92 -10.75
CA ARG A 147 12.65 -14.71 -9.86
C ARG A 147 12.16 -13.27 -9.98
N ALA A 148 10.86 -13.09 -9.89
CA ALA A 148 10.23 -11.78 -9.82
C ALA A 148 9.07 -11.79 -8.83
N SER A 149 8.70 -10.63 -8.31
CA SER A 149 7.55 -10.45 -7.44
C SER A 149 6.56 -9.45 -8.04
N PHE A 150 5.28 -9.63 -7.75
CA PHE A 150 4.21 -8.68 -8.09
C PHE A 150 4.24 -7.53 -7.08
N PHE A 151 5.26 -6.67 -7.22
CA PHE A 151 5.63 -5.62 -6.27
C PHE A 151 4.86 -4.33 -6.53
N ASN A 152 3.69 -4.21 -5.92
CA ASN A 152 2.81 -3.05 -6.10
C ASN A 152 1.76 -2.96 -4.98
N GLN A 153 0.85 -2.00 -5.10
CA GLN A 153 -0.34 -1.86 -4.25
C GLN A 153 -1.65 -2.02 -5.03
N LEU A 154 -1.65 -2.75 -6.14
CA LEU A 154 -2.80 -2.86 -7.02
C LEU A 154 -4.06 -3.33 -6.27
N ILE A 155 -3.97 -4.41 -5.50
CA ILE A 155 -5.10 -4.99 -4.75
C ILE A 155 -5.61 -3.97 -3.72
N ALA A 156 -4.73 -3.33 -2.97
CA ALA A 156 -5.13 -2.34 -1.97
C ALA A 156 -5.71 -1.09 -2.63
N ALA A 157 -5.02 -0.52 -3.61
CA ALA A 157 -5.43 0.72 -4.26
C ALA A 157 -6.77 0.59 -4.99
N PHE A 158 -7.03 -0.55 -5.62
CA PHE A 158 -8.31 -0.82 -6.26
C PHE A 158 -9.49 -0.91 -5.27
N ASN A 159 -9.20 -1.19 -4.00
CA ASN A 159 -10.18 -1.26 -2.93
C ASN A 159 -10.23 0.00 -2.05
N TRP A 160 -9.45 1.05 -2.35
CA TRP A 160 -9.51 2.30 -1.62
C TRP A 160 -10.87 2.97 -1.75
N LYS A 161 -11.52 3.16 -0.61
CA LYS A 161 -12.83 3.80 -0.53
C LYS A 161 -12.67 5.14 0.16
N ASP A 162 -12.81 6.20 -0.61
CA ASP A 162 -12.81 7.57 -0.10
C ASP A 162 -13.63 8.45 -1.05
N THR A 163 -14.50 9.29 -0.50
CA THR A 163 -15.41 10.12 -1.30
C THR A 163 -14.69 11.15 -2.19
N ARG A 164 -13.43 11.48 -1.87
CA ARG A 164 -12.57 12.37 -2.66
C ARG A 164 -11.97 11.69 -3.88
N ASN A 165 -11.91 10.36 -3.87
CA ASN A 165 -11.25 9.59 -4.89
C ASN A 165 -12.24 8.76 -5.70
N ASP A 166 -12.13 8.81 -7.03
CA ASP A 166 -12.75 7.84 -7.90
C ASP A 166 -11.94 6.53 -7.85
N PRO A 167 -12.51 5.43 -7.32
CA PRO A 167 -11.79 4.16 -7.21
C PRO A 167 -11.21 3.67 -8.54
N ALA A 168 -11.89 3.94 -9.65
CA ALA A 168 -11.43 3.56 -10.98
C ALA A 168 -10.18 4.33 -11.43
N ARG A 169 -9.90 5.48 -10.80
CA ARG A 169 -8.74 6.33 -11.10
C ARG A 169 -7.67 6.33 -10.01
N ALA A 170 -7.93 5.69 -8.88
CA ALA A 170 -6.96 5.58 -7.80
C ALA A 170 -5.70 4.80 -8.23
N ILE A 171 -5.88 3.87 -9.16
CA ILE A 171 -4.80 3.13 -9.81
C ILE A 171 -5.14 2.90 -11.29
N MET A 172 -4.15 3.06 -12.15
CA MET A 172 -4.27 2.87 -13.60
C MET A 172 -2.95 2.34 -14.17
N PHE A 173 -2.99 1.85 -15.40
CA PHE A 173 -1.74 1.54 -16.12
C PHE A 173 -0.90 2.81 -16.35
N GLY A 174 0.39 2.62 -16.58
CA GLY A 174 1.35 3.71 -16.78
C GLY A 174 1.01 4.65 -17.93
N ASP A 175 0.30 4.18 -18.95
CA ASP A 175 -0.22 4.98 -20.08
C ASP A 175 -1.53 5.73 -19.77
N GLY A 176 -2.08 5.55 -18.55
CA GLY A 176 -3.31 6.20 -18.10
C GLY A 176 -4.59 5.43 -18.43
N THR A 177 -4.52 4.27 -19.08
CA THR A 177 -5.70 3.43 -19.29
C THR A 177 -6.15 2.76 -17.98
N LEU A 178 -7.47 2.61 -17.84
CA LEU A 178 -8.06 2.05 -16.64
C LEU A 178 -7.82 0.53 -16.55
N LEU A 179 -7.71 0.03 -15.34
CA LEU A 179 -7.68 -1.40 -15.06
C LEU A 179 -9.09 -1.99 -15.23
N ASN A 180 -9.16 -3.21 -15.79
CA ASN A 180 -10.40 -3.96 -15.81
C ASN A 180 -10.65 -4.58 -14.42
N PRO A 181 -11.79 -4.31 -13.76
CA PRO A 181 -12.13 -4.90 -12.48
C PRO A 181 -12.06 -6.43 -12.43
N ALA A 182 -12.41 -7.10 -13.52
CA ALA A 182 -12.35 -8.56 -13.61
C ALA A 182 -10.91 -9.09 -13.50
N ASP A 183 -9.95 -8.43 -14.15
CA ASP A 183 -8.54 -8.80 -14.12
C ASP A 183 -7.95 -8.60 -12.71
N VAL A 184 -8.31 -7.50 -12.05
CA VAL A 184 -7.93 -7.24 -10.65
C VAL A 184 -8.54 -8.30 -9.73
N GLY A 185 -9.79 -8.71 -9.98
CA GLY A 185 -10.47 -9.79 -9.26
C GLY A 185 -9.72 -11.11 -9.36
N VAL A 186 -9.19 -11.46 -10.54
CA VAL A 186 -8.35 -12.66 -10.72
C VAL A 186 -7.07 -12.57 -9.89
N ALA A 187 -6.37 -11.42 -9.94
CA ALA A 187 -5.16 -11.22 -9.12
C ALA A 187 -5.45 -11.34 -7.62
N SER A 188 -6.56 -10.77 -7.15
CA SER A 188 -7.00 -10.85 -5.75
C SER A 188 -7.31 -12.28 -5.34
N ALA A 189 -8.01 -13.05 -6.17
CA ALA A 189 -8.35 -14.45 -5.90
C ALA A 189 -7.08 -15.32 -5.80
N ILE A 190 -6.12 -15.13 -6.70
CA ILE A 190 -4.84 -15.83 -6.64
C ILE A 190 -4.05 -15.42 -5.39
N ALA A 191 -4.07 -14.14 -5.01
CA ALA A 191 -3.43 -13.68 -3.78
C ALA A 191 -4.03 -14.35 -2.54
N ASP A 192 -5.34 -14.50 -2.48
CA ASP A 192 -6.02 -15.20 -1.37
C ASP A 192 -5.60 -16.66 -1.26
N GLU A 193 -5.41 -17.36 -2.39
CA GLU A 193 -4.93 -18.76 -2.40
C GLU A 193 -3.53 -18.95 -1.80
N VAL A 194 -2.67 -17.92 -1.89
CA VAL A 194 -1.26 -17.99 -1.42
C VAL A 194 -1.03 -17.25 -0.10
N THR A 195 -2.11 -16.70 0.47
CA THR A 195 -2.06 -15.95 1.72
C THR A 195 -2.19 -16.87 2.92
N PHE A 196 -1.38 -16.61 3.95
CA PHE A 196 -1.56 -17.17 5.28
C PHE A 196 -1.60 -16.05 6.32
N ASP A 197 -2.25 -16.29 7.44
CA ASP A 197 -2.43 -15.32 8.50
C ASP A 197 -1.39 -15.52 9.63
N ILE A 198 -0.79 -14.45 10.13
CA ILE A 198 -0.03 -14.47 11.38
C ILE A 198 -1.02 -14.26 12.53
N PRO A 199 -1.30 -15.28 13.35
CA PRO A 199 -2.18 -15.17 14.52
C PRO A 199 -1.37 -14.62 15.69
N TRP A 200 -1.36 -13.31 15.87
CA TRP A 200 -0.54 -12.63 16.86
C TRP A 200 -0.77 -13.09 18.29
N GLN A 201 0.33 -13.30 19.01
CA GLN A 201 0.37 -13.36 20.47
C GLN A 201 1.25 -12.22 21.00
N ALA A 202 0.98 -11.74 22.21
CA ALA A 202 1.80 -10.70 22.82
C ALA A 202 3.25 -11.18 22.95
N GLY A 203 4.20 -10.36 22.47
CA GLY A 203 5.62 -10.69 22.40
C GLY A 203 6.10 -11.22 21.05
N ASP A 204 5.21 -11.57 20.14
CA ASP A 204 5.61 -12.02 18.81
C ASP A 204 6.32 -10.92 18.01
N LEU A 205 7.37 -11.32 17.32
CA LEU A 205 8.13 -10.49 16.38
C LEU A 205 8.13 -11.14 14.99
N ALA A 206 7.77 -10.37 13.98
CA ALA A 206 7.88 -10.78 12.59
C ALA A 206 8.78 -9.83 11.79
N LEU A 207 9.66 -10.41 10.98
CA LEU A 207 10.42 -9.71 9.95
C LEU A 207 9.84 -10.07 8.58
N VAL A 208 9.41 -9.07 7.82
CA VAL A 208 8.85 -9.22 6.48
C VAL A 208 9.80 -8.62 5.47
N ASP A 209 10.21 -9.40 4.48
CA ASP A 209 10.89 -8.88 3.30
C ASP A 209 9.86 -8.22 2.39
N ASN A 210 9.90 -6.89 2.33
CA ASN A 210 8.93 -6.10 1.58
C ASN A 210 9.05 -6.28 0.06
N TYR A 211 10.16 -6.83 -0.44
CA TYR A 211 10.32 -7.09 -1.87
C TYR A 211 9.62 -8.38 -2.32
N VAL A 212 9.32 -9.28 -1.36
CA VAL A 212 8.82 -10.63 -1.63
C VAL A 212 7.42 -10.85 -1.11
N ALA A 213 7.01 -10.15 -0.05
CA ALA A 213 5.75 -10.41 0.62
C ALA A 213 4.89 -9.15 0.79
N MET A 214 3.63 -9.25 0.39
CA MET A 214 2.58 -8.32 0.76
C MET A 214 2.08 -8.64 2.17
N HIS A 215 1.55 -7.63 2.83
CA HIS A 215 0.88 -7.75 4.11
C HIS A 215 -0.41 -6.95 4.15
N GLY A 216 -1.21 -7.19 5.18
CA GLY A 216 -2.45 -6.47 5.42
C GLY A 216 -2.87 -6.57 6.88
N ARG A 217 -4.16 -6.30 7.17
CA ARG A 217 -4.73 -6.48 8.51
C ARG A 217 -6.16 -6.99 8.39
N ARG A 218 -6.44 -8.08 9.08
CA ARG A 218 -7.81 -8.57 9.26
C ARG A 218 -8.54 -7.67 10.26
N THR A 219 -9.86 -7.62 10.16
CA THR A 219 -10.74 -6.98 11.16
C THR A 219 -10.56 -7.63 12.52
N PHE A 220 -10.86 -6.89 13.60
CA PHE A 220 -10.67 -7.40 14.95
C PHE A 220 -11.67 -6.78 15.94
N LYS A 221 -11.77 -7.41 17.12
CA LYS A 221 -12.48 -6.86 18.27
C LYS A 221 -11.52 -6.64 19.43
N GLY A 222 -11.88 -5.71 20.28
CA GLY A 222 -11.07 -5.35 21.45
C GLY A 222 -9.91 -4.42 21.11
N THR A 223 -8.88 -4.46 21.95
CA THR A 223 -7.68 -3.62 21.77
C THR A 223 -6.56 -4.41 21.14
N ARG A 224 -6.07 -3.92 20.01
CA ARG A 224 -4.91 -4.49 19.30
C ARG A 224 -3.79 -3.46 19.24
N ARG A 225 -2.55 -3.85 19.60
CA ARG A 225 -1.38 -2.99 19.46
C ARG A 225 -0.23 -3.78 18.83
N VAL A 226 -0.02 -3.55 17.55
CA VAL A 226 1.13 -4.04 16.79
C VAL A 226 1.96 -2.83 16.40
N LEU A 227 3.23 -2.86 16.76
CA LEU A 227 4.21 -1.83 16.41
C LEU A 227 4.89 -2.20 15.10
N ALA A 228 5.37 -1.19 14.38
CA ALA A 228 6.11 -1.38 13.14
C ALA A 228 7.39 -0.54 13.13
N SER A 229 8.40 -1.06 12.43
CA SER A 229 9.62 -0.33 12.07
C SER A 229 9.97 -0.63 10.63
N LEU A 230 10.38 0.39 9.87
CA LEU A 230 10.73 0.29 8.46
C LEU A 230 12.23 0.39 8.30
N VAL A 231 12.80 -0.45 7.44
CA VAL A 231 14.24 -0.45 7.13
C VAL A 231 14.43 -0.15 5.65
N ALA A 232 15.17 0.91 5.37
CA ALA A 232 15.61 1.22 4.01
C ALA A 232 16.77 0.31 3.59
N ASP A 233 16.86 0.04 2.30
CA ASP A 233 18.06 -0.51 1.67
C ASP A 233 18.95 0.67 1.26
N HIS A 234 20.20 0.70 1.73
CA HIS A 234 21.20 1.71 1.39
C HIS A 234 22.31 1.09 0.56
#